data_5a2fd9c0be1efc9776b63d558c591686
#
_entry.id   5a2fd9c0be1efc9776b63d558c591686
#
_cell.length_a   1.000
_cell.length_b   1.000
_cell.length_c   1.000
_cell.angle_alpha   90.00
_cell.angle_beta   90.00
_cell.angle_gamma   90.00
#
_symmetry.space_group_name_H-M   'P 1'
#
loop_
_entity.id
_entity.type
_entity.pdbx_description
1 polymer ?
#
loop_
_entity_poly.entity_id
_entity_poly.type
_entity_poly.pdbx_seq_one_letter_code
_entity_poly.pdbx_strand_id
1 'polypeptide(L)'
;DGAVLAGLGRIGRNNMLLTPQYGPRLRLRAMLIDAELPSMGMIDFDPCEVCHMPCRASCPQNAFAQQIYNMAECGMDHLPGRSGVYSRVRCNQQMNLDESNYEEVKNGIINNSGKVVKYCRECELACPVGSD
;
A
#
# COMPACT_ATOMS: atom_id res chain seq x y z
N ASP A 1 0.72 10.11 0.73
CA ASP A 1 1.52 11.12 1.47
C ASP A 1 0.65 11.89 2.47
N GLY A 2 -0.55 12.38 2.10
CA GLY A 2 -1.44 13.11 3.02
C GLY A 2 -1.73 12.38 4.34
N ALA A 3 -1.90 11.06 4.31
CA ALA A 3 -2.13 10.26 5.52
C ALA A 3 -0.90 10.23 6.46
N VAL A 4 0.32 10.29 5.91
CA VAL A 4 1.55 10.38 6.70
C VAL A 4 1.66 11.76 7.36
N LEU A 5 1.41 12.81 6.60
CA LEU A 5 1.41 14.19 7.11
C LEU A 5 0.32 14.41 8.17
N ALA A 6 -0.78 13.67 8.07
CA ALA A 6 -1.86 13.68 9.06
C ALA A 6 -1.59 12.78 10.29
N GLY A 7 -0.41 12.18 10.42
CA GLY A 7 -0.05 11.39 11.58
C GLY A 7 -0.64 9.98 11.64
N LEU A 8 -1.15 9.43 10.53
CA LEU A 8 -1.74 8.08 10.52
C LEU A 8 -0.71 6.96 10.47
N GLY A 9 0.51 7.26 10.07
CA GLY A 9 1.55 6.24 9.92
C GLY A 9 2.68 6.70 9.01
N ARG A 10 3.37 5.73 8.37
CA ARG A 10 4.51 5.95 7.47
C ARG A 10 4.35 5.15 6.17
N ILE A 11 4.95 5.59 5.08
CA ILE A 11 5.06 4.76 3.88
C ILE A 11 6.15 3.70 4.12
N GLY A 12 5.74 2.45 4.09
CA GLY A 12 6.64 1.31 4.27
C GLY A 12 7.45 0.97 3.02
N ARG A 13 8.39 0.02 3.19
CA ARG A 13 9.25 -0.49 2.10
C ARG A 13 8.46 -1.22 1.01
N ASN A 14 7.21 -1.57 1.24
CA ASN A 14 6.24 -2.09 0.26
C ASN A 14 5.45 -0.99 -0.46
N ASN A 15 5.81 0.27 -0.30
CA ASN A 15 5.16 1.45 -0.88
C ASN A 15 3.68 1.63 -0.47
N MET A 16 3.27 1.04 0.66
CA MET A 16 1.95 1.22 1.25
C MET A 16 2.04 2.02 2.55
N LEU A 17 0.94 2.67 2.94
CA LEU A 17 0.83 3.25 4.27
C LEU A 17 0.83 2.12 5.30
N LEU A 18 1.70 2.23 6.29
CA LEU A 18 1.72 1.39 7.48
C LEU A 18 1.21 2.20 8.66
N THR A 19 0.21 1.70 9.34
CA THR A 19 -0.24 2.26 10.63
C THR A 19 0.22 1.37 11.78
N PRO A 20 0.42 1.91 12.99
CA PRO A 20 0.85 1.09 14.13
C PRO A 20 -0.09 -0.09 14.43
N GLN A 21 -1.40 0.11 14.29
CA GLN A 21 -2.40 -0.88 14.65
C GLN A 21 -2.68 -1.92 13.58
N TYR A 22 -2.75 -1.49 12.31
CA TYR A 22 -3.24 -2.35 11.21
C TYR A 22 -2.17 -2.66 10.17
N GLY A 23 -0.96 -2.10 10.34
CA GLY A 23 0.07 -2.20 9.30
C GLY A 23 -0.46 -1.71 7.96
N PRO A 24 -0.26 -2.48 6.87
CA PRO A 24 -0.76 -2.11 5.54
C PRO A 24 -2.24 -2.50 5.30
N ARG A 25 -2.88 -3.20 6.26
CA ARG A 25 -4.21 -3.83 6.10
C ARG A 25 -5.34 -2.84 6.38
N LEU A 26 -5.36 -1.73 5.65
CA LEU A 26 -6.36 -0.67 5.81
C LEU A 26 -6.82 -0.13 4.47
N ARG A 27 -7.96 0.53 4.49
CA ARG A 27 -8.46 1.32 3.37
C ARG A 27 -8.71 2.74 3.84
N LEU A 28 -8.16 3.71 3.13
CA LEU A 28 -8.30 5.12 3.46
C LEU A 28 -9.50 5.74 2.74
N ARG A 29 -10.15 6.64 3.44
CA ARG A 29 -11.10 7.60 2.88
C ARG A 29 -10.69 8.99 3.31
N ALA A 30 -10.80 9.95 2.41
CA ALA A 30 -10.62 11.36 2.71
C ALA A 30 -11.99 12.06 2.64
N MET A 31 -12.20 13.01 3.55
CA MET A 31 -13.40 13.83 3.58
C MET A 31 -12.98 15.29 3.77
N LEU A 32 -13.57 16.17 3.00
CA LEU A 32 -13.46 17.61 3.21
C LEU A 32 -14.58 18.06 4.14
N ILE A 33 -14.24 18.83 5.14
CA ILE A 33 -15.19 19.39 6.09
C ILE A 33 -14.94 20.89 6.24
N ASP A 34 -15.99 21.63 6.50
CA ASP A 34 -15.93 23.07 6.80
C ASP A 34 -15.84 23.26 8.31
N ALA A 35 -14.66 22.91 8.87
CA ALA A 35 -14.36 23.07 10.30
C ALA A 35 -12.84 23.14 10.51
N GLU A 36 -12.41 23.93 11.46
CA GLU A 36 -11.03 23.93 11.92
C GLU A 36 -10.78 22.74 12.84
N LEU A 37 -9.85 21.88 12.44
CA LEU A 37 -9.38 20.74 13.23
C LEU A 37 -7.89 20.90 13.54
N PRO A 38 -7.46 20.60 14.78
CA PRO A 38 -6.05 20.63 15.11
C PRO A 38 -5.29 19.55 14.33
N SER A 39 -4.16 19.93 13.71
CA SER A 39 -3.27 18.96 13.08
C SER A 39 -2.50 18.20 14.16
N MET A 40 -2.47 16.87 14.06
CA MET A 40 -1.65 16.02 14.94
C MET A 40 -0.18 15.96 14.49
N GLY A 41 0.11 16.33 13.24
CA GLY A 41 1.44 16.20 12.65
C GLY A 41 1.84 14.75 12.40
N MET A 42 3.07 14.55 11.91
CA MET A 42 3.61 13.22 11.66
C MET A 42 3.97 12.51 12.97
N ILE A 43 3.81 11.18 13.00
CA ILE A 43 4.24 10.35 14.13
C ILE A 43 5.65 9.80 13.90
N ASP A 44 6.40 9.60 14.98
CA ASP A 44 7.68 8.90 14.96
C ASP A 44 7.44 7.38 14.96
N PHE A 45 7.36 6.82 13.76
CA PHE A 45 7.04 5.40 13.54
C PHE A 45 7.74 4.90 12.27
N ASP A 46 8.80 4.10 12.43
CA ASP A 46 9.48 3.41 11.33
C ASP A 46 9.66 1.92 11.61
N PRO A 47 8.65 1.09 11.35
CA PRO A 47 8.74 -0.34 11.59
C PRO A 47 9.61 -1.05 10.54
N CYS A 48 10.03 -0.36 9.48
CA CYS A 48 10.85 -0.94 8.42
C CYS A 48 12.35 -0.83 8.66
N GLU A 49 12.79 -0.07 9.66
CA GLU A 49 14.22 0.18 9.94
C GLU A 49 14.97 -1.11 10.23
N VAL A 50 14.40 -1.96 11.08
CA VAL A 50 15.00 -3.25 11.50
C VAL A 50 14.37 -4.47 10.83
N CYS A 51 13.49 -4.25 9.84
CA CYS A 51 12.72 -5.32 9.21
C CYS A 51 13.49 -5.96 8.05
N HIS A 52 13.44 -7.30 7.95
CA HIS A 52 14.03 -8.07 6.84
C HIS A 52 13.23 -7.98 5.52
N MET A 53 12.21 -7.15 5.45
CA MET A 53 11.41 -6.84 4.26
C MET A 53 10.77 -8.06 3.56
N PRO A 54 10.07 -8.95 4.27
CA PRO A 54 9.43 -10.11 3.65
C PRO A 54 8.41 -9.69 2.58
N CYS A 55 7.81 -8.51 2.73
CA CYS A 55 6.90 -7.93 1.76
C CYS A 55 7.53 -7.72 0.35
N ARG A 56 8.83 -7.44 0.27
CA ARG A 56 9.53 -7.31 -1.02
C ARG A 56 9.85 -8.68 -1.61
N ALA A 57 10.25 -9.63 -0.76
CA ALA A 57 10.57 -10.99 -1.17
C ALA A 57 9.34 -11.76 -1.69
N SER A 58 8.16 -11.47 -1.16
CA SER A 58 6.91 -12.11 -1.57
C SER A 58 6.33 -11.61 -2.89
N CYS A 59 6.90 -10.56 -3.49
CA CYS A 59 6.34 -9.96 -4.70
C CYS A 59 6.54 -10.86 -5.93
N PRO A 60 5.48 -11.42 -6.57
CA PRO A 60 5.61 -12.37 -7.67
C PRO A 60 6.23 -11.74 -8.93
N GLN A 61 6.10 -10.43 -9.11
CA GLN A 61 6.64 -9.69 -10.26
C GLN A 61 7.92 -8.92 -9.94
N ASN A 62 8.52 -9.13 -8.75
CA ASN A 62 9.72 -8.41 -8.33
C ASN A 62 9.61 -6.88 -8.50
N ALA A 63 8.46 -6.32 -8.16
CA ALA A 63 8.20 -4.88 -8.32
C ALA A 63 9.11 -3.98 -7.48
N PHE A 64 9.86 -4.55 -6.53
CA PHE A 64 10.80 -3.85 -5.65
C PHE A 64 12.27 -4.16 -5.96
N ALA A 65 12.58 -4.73 -7.10
CA ALA A 65 13.95 -5.18 -7.42
C ALA A 65 14.90 -4.03 -7.78
N GLN A 66 14.38 -2.92 -8.27
CA GLN A 66 15.19 -1.81 -8.78
C GLN A 66 14.67 -0.47 -8.30
N GLN A 67 15.58 0.47 -8.14
CA GLN A 67 15.21 1.87 -7.96
C GLN A 67 14.72 2.44 -9.30
N ILE A 68 13.50 2.98 -9.29
CA ILE A 68 12.83 3.49 -10.49
C ILE A 68 13.03 5.00 -10.61
N TYR A 69 13.12 5.70 -9.48
CA TYR A 69 13.39 7.14 -9.43
C TYR A 69 14.16 7.50 -8.17
N ASN A 70 14.90 8.58 -8.26
CA ASN A 70 15.52 9.24 -7.12
C ASN A 70 14.52 10.30 -6.59
N MET A 71 14.30 10.31 -5.30
CA MET A 71 13.37 11.27 -4.67
C MET A 71 13.80 12.71 -4.86
N ALA A 72 15.11 13.00 -4.81
CA ALA A 72 15.67 14.32 -5.06
C ALA A 72 15.35 14.83 -6.47
N GLU A 73 15.46 13.97 -7.48
CA GLU A 73 15.14 14.32 -8.87
C GLU A 73 13.66 14.65 -9.07
N CYS A 74 12.79 14.06 -8.23
CA CYS A 74 11.35 14.30 -8.26
C CYS A 74 10.90 15.45 -7.33
N GLY A 75 11.81 16.11 -6.61
CA GLY A 75 11.46 17.12 -5.61
C GLY A 75 10.72 16.56 -4.39
N MET A 76 10.89 15.28 -4.08
CA MET A 76 10.17 14.58 -3.02
C MET A 76 11.05 14.17 -1.83
N ASP A 77 12.13 14.92 -1.59
CA ASP A 77 13.12 14.62 -0.55
C ASP A 77 12.54 14.52 0.86
N HIS A 78 11.42 15.16 1.09
CA HIS A 78 10.79 15.24 2.40
C HIS A 78 9.59 14.29 2.56
N LEU A 79 9.31 13.40 1.59
CA LEU A 79 8.22 12.45 1.70
C LEU A 79 8.64 11.22 2.52
N PRO A 80 8.15 11.08 3.76
CA PRO A 80 8.61 10.05 4.67
C PRO A 80 8.37 8.63 4.14
N GLY A 81 9.41 7.80 4.16
CA GLY A 81 9.34 6.39 3.83
C GLY A 81 9.40 6.04 2.35
N ARG A 82 9.19 6.95 1.41
CA ARG A 82 9.33 6.65 -0.02
C ARG A 82 10.80 6.50 -0.39
N SER A 83 11.13 5.39 -1.03
CA SER A 83 12.51 5.07 -1.43
C SER A 83 12.75 5.07 -2.94
N GLY A 84 11.73 5.30 -3.74
CA GLY A 84 11.80 5.16 -5.20
C GLY A 84 11.95 3.72 -5.70
N VAL A 85 11.99 2.74 -4.81
CA VAL A 85 12.18 1.32 -5.14
C VAL A 85 10.81 0.65 -5.28
N TYR A 86 10.06 1.06 -6.30
CA TYR A 86 8.78 0.42 -6.62
C TYR A 86 8.42 0.63 -8.08
N SER A 87 8.27 -0.45 -8.82
CA SER A 87 7.80 -0.45 -10.20
C SER A 87 6.30 -0.66 -10.28
N ARG A 88 5.56 0.41 -10.54
CA ARG A 88 4.11 0.32 -10.79
C ARG A 88 3.81 -0.56 -12.02
N VAL A 89 4.64 -0.51 -13.04
CA VAL A 89 4.47 -1.31 -14.26
C VAL A 89 4.49 -2.80 -13.93
N ARG A 90 5.48 -3.25 -13.16
CA ARG A 90 5.57 -4.66 -12.73
C ARG A 90 4.40 -5.07 -11.83
N CYS A 91 4.00 -4.22 -10.91
CA CYS A 91 2.84 -4.49 -10.07
C CYS A 91 1.56 -4.63 -10.91
N ASN A 92 1.35 -3.75 -11.89
CA ASN A 92 0.20 -3.83 -12.80
C ASN A 92 0.22 -5.10 -13.67
N GLN A 93 1.38 -5.64 -14.03
CA GLN A 93 1.45 -6.92 -14.73
C GLN A 93 0.77 -8.04 -13.94
N GLN A 94 1.01 -8.10 -12.62
CA GLN A 94 0.29 -9.05 -11.77
C GLN A 94 -1.21 -8.76 -11.70
N MET A 95 -1.60 -7.51 -11.55
CA MET A 95 -3.01 -7.14 -11.50
C MET A 95 -3.75 -7.49 -12.80
N ASN A 96 -3.12 -7.34 -13.96
CA ASN A 96 -3.69 -7.74 -15.24
C ASN A 96 -3.85 -9.27 -15.35
N LEU A 97 -2.90 -10.05 -14.79
CA LEU A 97 -3.03 -11.50 -14.70
C LEU A 97 -4.20 -11.89 -13.78
N ASP A 98 -4.35 -11.21 -12.64
CA ASP A 98 -5.43 -11.46 -11.70
C ASP A 98 -6.79 -11.13 -12.33
N GLU A 99 -6.88 -10.05 -13.11
CA GLU A 99 -8.08 -9.70 -13.87
C GLU A 99 -8.45 -10.76 -14.94
N SER A 100 -7.46 -11.40 -15.53
CA SER A 100 -7.68 -12.49 -16.49
C SER A 100 -8.19 -13.77 -15.82
N ASN A 101 -7.92 -13.94 -14.52
CA ASN A 101 -8.28 -15.10 -13.72
C ASN A 101 -9.47 -14.81 -12.76
N TYR A 102 -10.43 -14.01 -13.20
CA TYR A 102 -11.60 -13.67 -12.39
C TYR A 102 -12.47 -14.91 -12.08
N GLU A 103 -13.16 -14.86 -10.94
CA GLU A 103 -14.17 -15.84 -10.57
C GLU A 103 -15.58 -15.31 -10.90
N GLU A 104 -16.41 -16.15 -11.51
CA GLU A 104 -17.83 -15.84 -11.66
C GLU A 104 -18.57 -16.20 -10.38
N VAL A 105 -19.21 -15.21 -9.77
CA VAL A 105 -20.01 -15.41 -8.56
C VAL A 105 -21.48 -15.10 -8.88
N LYS A 106 -22.34 -16.09 -8.64
CA LYS A 106 -23.80 -15.90 -8.69
C LYS A 106 -24.25 -15.28 -7.37
N ASN A 107 -24.74 -14.05 -7.45
CA ASN A 107 -25.34 -13.41 -6.28
C ASN A 107 -26.79 -13.92 -6.13
N GLY A 108 -27.04 -14.76 -5.13
CA GLY A 108 -28.33 -15.38 -4.87
C GLY A 108 -29.46 -14.42 -4.50
N ILE A 109 -29.15 -13.15 -4.21
CA ILE A 109 -30.14 -12.14 -3.81
C ILE A 109 -30.70 -11.37 -5.00
N ILE A 110 -29.93 -11.20 -6.09
CA ILE A 110 -30.31 -10.34 -7.23
C ILE A 110 -30.28 -11.07 -8.59
N ASN A 111 -30.21 -12.37 -8.65
CA ASN A 111 -30.07 -13.16 -9.90
C ASN A 111 -29.07 -12.57 -10.92
N ASN A 112 -28.07 -11.87 -10.43
CA ASN A 112 -27.06 -11.21 -11.25
C ASN A 112 -25.71 -11.95 -11.07
N SER A 113 -25.09 -12.34 -12.18
CA SER A 113 -23.75 -12.88 -12.16
C SER A 113 -22.76 -11.72 -12.18
N GLY A 114 -21.86 -11.68 -11.20
CA GLY A 114 -20.79 -10.70 -11.11
C GLY A 114 -19.42 -11.35 -11.31
N LYS A 115 -18.48 -10.58 -11.86
CA LYS A 115 -17.06 -10.96 -11.89
C LYS A 115 -16.39 -10.50 -10.60
N VAL A 116 -15.72 -11.41 -9.91
CA VAL A 116 -14.90 -11.09 -8.74
C VAL A 116 -13.45 -11.30 -9.09
N VAL A 117 -12.66 -10.23 -8.98
CA VAL A 117 -11.21 -10.26 -9.16
C VAL A 117 -10.55 -10.25 -7.80
N LYS A 118 -9.71 -11.22 -7.53
CA LYS A 118 -8.87 -11.29 -6.33
C LYS A 118 -7.49 -10.72 -6.67
N TYR A 119 -7.34 -9.41 -6.53
CA TYR A 119 -6.06 -8.76 -6.78
C TYR A 119 -4.97 -9.20 -5.79
N CYS A 120 -3.75 -9.30 -6.29
CA CYS A 120 -2.57 -9.63 -5.51
C CYS A 120 -2.42 -8.74 -4.27
N ARG A 121 -2.20 -9.38 -3.13
CA ARG A 121 -1.96 -8.77 -1.81
C ARG A 121 -0.73 -9.34 -1.13
N GLU A 122 0.16 -10.03 -1.85
CA GLU A 122 1.30 -10.74 -1.27
C GLU A 122 2.19 -9.84 -0.40
N CYS A 123 2.52 -8.65 -0.89
CA CYS A 123 3.33 -7.71 -0.10
C CYS A 123 2.59 -7.09 1.10
N GLU A 124 1.26 -7.03 1.05
CA GLU A 124 0.42 -6.63 2.19
C GLU A 124 0.36 -7.74 3.24
N LEU A 125 0.10 -8.98 2.80
CA LEU A 125 -0.06 -10.14 3.68
C LEU A 125 1.25 -10.56 4.34
N ALA A 126 2.37 -10.44 3.62
CA ALA A 126 3.70 -10.77 4.15
C ALA A 126 4.24 -9.72 5.14
N CYS A 127 3.59 -8.56 5.27
CA CYS A 127 4.05 -7.54 6.22
C CYS A 127 3.68 -7.93 7.66
N PRO A 128 4.67 -7.99 8.58
CA PRO A 128 4.42 -8.39 9.96
C PRO A 128 3.78 -7.29 10.82
N VAL A 129 3.76 -6.04 10.34
CA VAL A 129 3.20 -4.91 11.10
C VAL A 129 1.68 -5.02 11.18
N GLY A 130 1.14 -4.96 12.40
CA GLY A 130 -0.30 -5.04 12.65
C GLY A 130 -0.92 -6.40 12.25
N SER A 131 -0.19 -7.50 12.45
CA SER A 131 -0.65 -8.87 12.15
C SER A 131 -1.13 -9.66 13.37
N ASP A 132 -1.29 -9.00 14.51
CA ASP A 132 -1.79 -9.59 15.76
C ASP A 132 -3.31 -9.81 15.71
#